data_2031d8b8f7800a011171bb0cfae121c6
#
_entry.id   2031d8b8f7800a011171bb0cfae121c6
#
_cell.length_a   1.000
_cell.length_b   1.000
_cell.length_c   1.000
_cell.angle_alpha   90.00
_cell.angle_beta   90.00
_cell.angle_gamma   90.00
#
_symmetry.space_group_name_H-M   'P 1'
#
loop_
_entity.id
_entity.type
_entity.pdbx_description
1 polymer ?
#
loop_
_entity_poly.entity_id
_entity_poly.type
_entity_poly.pdbx_seq_one_letter_code
_entity_poly.pdbx_strand_id
1 'polypeptide(L)'
;MKATVDAGAFFKALNRVIPLLKVSAIPALSEASIQFRDGVCTITATDLELWVQTNIPAEGDDFGVVLSGTKSIAKAGKFFRGPLTFSCADAAVSSPQITMACADKSAEFTGYPLKDYPELPRFTCEQAYTANAAQLLICIGRIKYAAQRRSDSRPVMSGVRFYRQQLYCVDGQRLAVCANDAMTVDKTFVVPADAMWILKAFGDQNVSVQVGTRYVCFAAEGLCAYVRRLETCDTLTPEAAIPRSERESYVVDRKEFLQRLTYLKECASPVKTTPVVYFENGCLSLQTPSAWYRAAIELPGRSEVAFAFNLSYMWDALQQFSGHEKVRLHVLSPVSPVTITAEGTDDVALVLPVRYRAAA
;
A
#
# COMPACT_ATOMS: atom_id res chain seq x y z
N MET A 1 -24.76 32.42 1.77
CA MET A 1 -24.73 31.23 0.89
C MET A 1 -25.19 30.03 1.70
N LYS A 2 -25.99 29.17 1.09
CA LYS A 2 -26.61 28.03 1.76
C LYS A 2 -26.70 26.84 0.79
N ALA A 3 -26.24 25.64 1.23
CA ALA A 3 -26.32 24.43 0.45
C ALA A 3 -26.75 23.25 1.35
N THR A 4 -27.46 22.28 0.78
CA THR A 4 -28.03 21.14 1.51
C THR A 4 -27.60 19.83 0.82
N VAL A 5 -27.27 18.82 1.64
CA VAL A 5 -26.89 17.47 1.23
C VAL A 5 -27.62 16.46 2.11
N ASP A 6 -27.63 15.18 1.72
CA ASP A 6 -28.00 14.11 2.62
C ASP A 6 -26.89 13.87 3.67
N ALA A 7 -27.24 13.87 4.94
CA ALA A 7 -26.27 13.69 6.03
C ALA A 7 -25.53 12.36 5.94
N GLY A 8 -26.24 11.27 5.61
CA GLY A 8 -25.65 9.94 5.49
C GLY A 8 -24.61 9.87 4.37
N ALA A 9 -24.97 10.41 3.20
CA ALA A 9 -24.06 10.52 2.05
C ALA A 9 -22.85 11.40 2.39
N PHE A 10 -23.05 12.56 3.02
CA PHE A 10 -21.98 13.48 3.40
C PHE A 10 -20.98 12.82 4.35
N PHE A 11 -21.43 12.24 5.46
CA PHE A 11 -20.52 11.64 6.43
C PHE A 11 -19.85 10.36 5.90
N LYS A 12 -20.53 9.60 5.03
CA LYS A 12 -19.89 8.48 4.32
C LYS A 12 -18.76 8.97 3.40
N ALA A 13 -18.99 10.04 2.64
CA ALA A 13 -18.00 10.67 1.78
C ALA A 13 -16.83 11.27 2.59
N LEU A 14 -17.14 12.01 3.67
CA LEU A 14 -16.14 12.60 4.56
C LEU A 14 -15.23 11.52 5.20
N ASN A 15 -15.79 10.41 5.64
CA ASN A 15 -15.02 9.32 6.24
C ASN A 15 -14.03 8.65 5.27
N ARG A 16 -14.26 8.75 3.96
CA ARG A 16 -13.30 8.23 2.94
C ARG A 16 -12.01 9.07 2.87
N VAL A 17 -12.11 10.37 3.14
CA VAL A 17 -10.96 11.30 3.06
C VAL A 17 -10.21 11.46 4.40
N ILE A 18 -10.87 11.19 5.54
CA ILE A 18 -10.28 11.35 6.88
C ILE A 18 -8.94 10.63 7.09
N PRO A 19 -8.73 9.39 6.62
CA PRO A 19 -7.45 8.71 6.84
C PRO A 19 -6.24 9.44 6.24
N LEU A 20 -6.46 10.35 5.29
CA LEU A 20 -5.42 11.17 4.68
C LEU A 20 -5.03 12.36 5.56
N LEU A 21 -5.96 12.85 6.37
CA LEU A 21 -5.75 14.03 7.21
C LEU A 21 -4.76 13.72 8.34
N LYS A 22 -3.55 14.22 8.22
CA LYS A 22 -2.49 14.13 9.23
C LYS A 22 -2.17 15.53 9.74
N VAL A 23 -1.51 15.61 10.89
CA VAL A 23 -0.99 16.89 11.39
C VAL A 23 0.06 17.39 10.39
N SER A 24 -0.13 18.60 9.89
CA SER A 24 0.73 19.27 8.91
C SER A 24 1.19 20.62 9.46
N ALA A 25 2.36 21.09 9.01
CA ALA A 25 2.82 22.44 9.26
C ALA A 25 1.92 23.51 8.60
N ILE A 26 1.18 23.14 7.57
CA ILE A 26 0.16 23.99 6.93
C ILE A 26 -1.20 23.55 7.50
N PRO A 27 -1.87 24.37 8.33
CA PRO A 27 -3.09 23.96 9.01
C PRO A 27 -4.20 23.48 8.08
N ALA A 28 -4.38 24.13 6.93
CA ALA A 28 -5.39 23.75 5.94
C ALA A 28 -5.24 22.30 5.43
N LEU A 29 -4.01 21.76 5.33
CA LEU A 29 -3.74 20.39 4.90
C LEU A 29 -4.07 19.33 5.98
N SER A 30 -4.28 19.76 7.22
CA SER A 30 -4.77 18.87 8.29
C SER A 30 -6.28 18.66 8.22
N GLU A 31 -6.96 19.35 7.33
CA GLU A 31 -8.42 19.46 7.21
C GLU A 31 -8.89 19.09 5.79
N ALA A 32 -10.19 18.85 5.63
CA ALA A 32 -10.80 18.63 4.32
C ALA A 32 -11.44 19.91 3.79
N SER A 33 -11.35 20.13 2.48
CA SER A 33 -12.14 21.15 1.80
C SER A 33 -13.51 20.56 1.40
N ILE A 34 -14.53 21.41 1.43
CA ILE A 34 -15.84 21.16 0.84
C ILE A 34 -16.13 22.27 -0.18
N GLN A 35 -16.66 21.87 -1.32
CA GLN A 35 -17.07 22.80 -2.37
C GLN A 35 -18.44 22.41 -2.89
N PHE A 36 -19.37 23.33 -2.85
CA PHE A 36 -20.70 23.22 -3.47
C PHE A 36 -20.65 23.92 -4.80
N ARG A 37 -20.91 23.22 -5.86
CA ARG A 37 -20.91 23.76 -7.20
C ARG A 37 -21.74 22.90 -8.15
N ASP A 38 -22.58 23.57 -8.97
CA ASP A 38 -23.36 22.92 -10.03
C ASP A 38 -24.18 21.70 -9.53
N GLY A 39 -24.76 21.80 -8.33
CA GLY A 39 -25.58 20.71 -7.74
C GLY A 39 -24.75 19.55 -7.15
N VAL A 40 -23.45 19.73 -6.95
CA VAL A 40 -22.54 18.72 -6.40
C VAL A 40 -21.80 19.29 -5.20
N CYS A 41 -21.73 18.49 -4.14
CA CYS A 41 -20.78 18.72 -3.04
C CYS A 41 -19.54 17.86 -3.24
N THR A 42 -18.42 18.52 -3.43
CA THR A 42 -17.10 17.89 -3.57
C THR A 42 -16.34 18.01 -2.28
N ILE A 43 -15.87 16.90 -1.72
CA ILE A 43 -15.04 16.85 -0.51
C ILE A 43 -13.65 16.39 -0.91
N THR A 44 -12.62 17.18 -0.60
CA THR A 44 -11.23 16.87 -0.98
C THR A 44 -10.32 16.89 0.24
N ALA A 45 -9.39 15.92 0.29
CA ALA A 45 -8.26 15.93 1.21
C ALA A 45 -6.95 15.65 0.46
N THR A 46 -5.85 16.24 0.94
CA THR A 46 -4.53 16.04 0.34
C THR A 46 -3.40 16.19 1.36
N ASP A 47 -2.31 15.45 1.13
CA ASP A 47 -0.99 15.65 1.76
C ASP A 47 0.06 16.11 0.74
N LEU A 48 -0.38 16.62 -0.43
CA LEU A 48 0.41 17.07 -1.60
C LEU A 48 1.05 15.93 -2.41
N GLU A 49 1.01 14.70 -1.94
CA GLU A 49 1.46 13.52 -2.68
C GLU A 49 0.28 12.61 -3.07
N LEU A 50 -0.76 12.66 -2.26
CA LEU A 50 -2.02 11.95 -2.44
C LEU A 50 -3.18 12.93 -2.33
N TRP A 51 -4.10 12.94 -3.29
CA TRP A 51 -5.39 13.62 -3.25
C TRP A 51 -6.50 12.60 -3.27
N VAL A 52 -7.47 12.80 -2.42
CA VAL A 52 -8.71 12.02 -2.40
C VAL A 52 -9.87 12.98 -2.52
N GLN A 53 -10.73 12.75 -3.50
CA GLN A 53 -11.90 13.55 -3.78
C GLN A 53 -13.14 12.67 -3.84
N THR A 54 -14.19 13.07 -3.14
CA THR A 54 -15.50 12.42 -3.19
C THR A 54 -16.56 13.41 -3.58
N ASN A 55 -17.52 12.96 -4.39
CA ASN A 55 -18.62 13.77 -4.89
C ASN A 55 -19.95 13.18 -4.44
N ILE A 56 -20.87 14.04 -3.98
CA ILE A 56 -22.24 13.71 -3.62
C ILE A 56 -23.20 14.75 -4.17
N PRO A 57 -24.46 14.44 -4.45
CA PRO A 57 -25.45 15.42 -4.83
C PRO A 57 -25.65 16.49 -3.75
N ALA A 58 -25.88 17.73 -4.17
CA ALA A 58 -26.17 18.87 -3.31
C ALA A 58 -27.22 19.78 -3.96
N GLU A 59 -27.89 20.59 -3.14
CA GLU A 59 -28.83 21.61 -3.59
C GLU A 59 -28.49 22.94 -2.93
N GLY A 60 -28.61 24.06 -3.63
CA GLY A 60 -28.45 25.40 -3.10
C GLY A 60 -27.36 26.23 -3.80
N ASP A 61 -26.74 27.13 -3.06
CA ASP A 61 -25.77 28.09 -3.57
C ASP A 61 -24.38 27.47 -3.80
N ASP A 62 -23.64 28.02 -4.76
CA ASP A 62 -22.25 27.71 -5.01
C ASP A 62 -21.34 28.43 -4.02
N PHE A 63 -20.55 27.67 -3.26
CA PHE A 63 -19.47 28.17 -2.41
C PHE A 63 -18.51 27.05 -2.01
N GLY A 64 -17.36 27.41 -1.42
CA GLY A 64 -16.40 26.44 -0.94
C GLY A 64 -15.58 26.97 0.23
N VAL A 65 -15.28 26.06 1.16
CA VAL A 65 -14.51 26.35 2.37
C VAL A 65 -13.66 25.14 2.76
N VAL A 66 -12.63 25.36 3.56
CA VAL A 66 -11.89 24.29 4.25
C VAL A 66 -12.46 24.17 5.66
N LEU A 67 -12.86 22.96 6.05
CA LEU A 67 -13.45 22.72 7.36
C LEU A 67 -12.37 22.75 8.45
N SER A 68 -12.56 23.49 9.52
CA SER A 68 -11.72 23.34 10.71
C SER A 68 -12.32 22.29 11.64
N GLY A 69 -11.49 21.35 12.11
CA GLY A 69 -11.95 20.27 12.98
C GLY A 69 -12.69 19.16 12.25
N THR A 70 -12.35 18.89 10.99
CA THR A 70 -12.96 17.85 10.13
C THR A 70 -13.13 16.51 10.85
N LYS A 71 -12.12 16.05 11.60
CA LYS A 71 -12.19 14.79 12.35
C LYS A 71 -13.25 14.81 13.47
N SER A 72 -13.45 15.95 14.11
CA SER A 72 -14.48 16.13 15.16
C SER A 72 -15.86 16.17 14.53
N ILE A 73 -16.01 16.88 13.42
CA ILE A 73 -17.24 16.92 12.62
C ILE A 73 -17.64 15.49 12.18
N ALA A 74 -16.71 14.71 11.66
CA ALA A 74 -16.97 13.33 11.25
C ALA A 74 -17.40 12.43 12.42
N LYS A 75 -16.81 12.57 13.60
CA LYS A 75 -17.23 11.84 14.81
C LYS A 75 -18.67 12.18 15.22
N ALA A 76 -19.07 13.44 15.04
CA ALA A 76 -20.44 13.88 15.30
C ALA A 76 -21.45 13.37 14.28
N GLY A 77 -21.00 12.90 13.11
CA GLY A 77 -21.83 12.46 11.99
C GLY A 77 -22.86 11.39 12.33
N LYS A 78 -22.56 10.52 13.30
CA LYS A 78 -23.50 9.49 13.77
C LYS A 78 -24.79 10.03 14.37
N PHE A 79 -24.86 11.32 14.74
CA PHE A 79 -26.01 11.98 15.31
C PHE A 79 -26.87 12.76 14.29
N PHE A 80 -26.38 12.94 13.06
CA PHE A 80 -27.09 13.67 12.00
C PHE A 80 -27.80 12.71 11.05
N ARG A 81 -29.05 13.04 10.69
CA ARG A 81 -29.88 12.25 9.77
C ARG A 81 -30.73 13.16 8.91
N GLY A 82 -30.97 12.77 7.64
CA GLY A 82 -31.77 13.52 6.68
C GLY A 82 -31.05 14.73 6.10
N PRO A 83 -31.75 15.80 5.71
CA PRO A 83 -31.16 16.97 5.08
C PRO A 83 -30.19 17.68 6.03
N LEU A 84 -28.94 17.85 5.59
CA LEU A 84 -27.88 18.54 6.28
C LEU A 84 -27.56 19.83 5.52
N THR A 85 -27.80 20.97 6.15
CA THR A 85 -27.61 22.27 5.53
C THR A 85 -26.33 22.92 6.04
N PHE A 86 -25.50 23.37 5.12
CA PHE A 86 -24.35 24.22 5.39
C PHE A 86 -24.70 25.66 5.04
N SER A 87 -24.38 26.60 5.91
CA SER A 87 -24.52 28.03 5.64
C SER A 87 -23.25 28.78 6.00
N CYS A 88 -22.90 29.76 5.16
CA CYS A 88 -21.76 30.63 5.33
C CYS A 88 -22.12 32.03 4.81
N ALA A 89 -21.89 33.06 5.62
CA ALA A 89 -22.21 34.44 5.21
C ALA A 89 -21.27 34.89 4.09
N ASP A 90 -19.97 34.68 4.26
CA ASP A 90 -18.94 35.02 3.29
C ASP A 90 -17.81 33.97 3.37
N ALA A 91 -17.63 33.18 2.30
CA ALA A 91 -16.62 32.14 2.21
C ALA A 91 -15.23 32.66 1.82
N ALA A 92 -15.12 33.94 1.38
CA ALA A 92 -13.88 34.53 0.89
C ALA A 92 -13.04 35.20 2.00
N VAL A 93 -13.60 35.40 3.18
CA VAL A 93 -12.88 36.00 4.31
C VAL A 93 -11.82 35.00 4.85
N SER A 94 -10.83 35.55 5.57
CA SER A 94 -9.71 34.76 6.11
C SER A 94 -10.14 33.68 7.11
N SER A 95 -11.28 33.87 7.78
CA SER A 95 -11.83 32.96 8.78
C SER A 95 -13.35 32.83 8.60
N PRO A 96 -13.85 32.13 7.58
CA PRO A 96 -15.26 31.98 7.32
C PRO A 96 -15.94 31.23 8.47
N GLN A 97 -17.09 31.75 8.93
CA GLN A 97 -17.93 31.08 9.90
C GLN A 97 -18.93 30.19 9.15
N ILE A 98 -18.95 28.94 9.53
CA ILE A 98 -19.77 27.89 8.88
C ILE A 98 -20.71 27.32 9.93
N THR A 99 -22.00 27.33 9.61
CA THR A 99 -23.01 26.64 10.38
C THR A 99 -23.44 25.38 9.63
N MET A 100 -23.40 24.24 10.30
CA MET A 100 -23.92 22.97 9.82
C MET A 100 -25.16 22.61 10.65
N ALA A 101 -26.31 22.48 10.03
CA ALA A 101 -27.58 22.27 10.71
C ALA A 101 -28.38 21.12 10.11
N CYS A 102 -29.02 20.31 10.96
CA CYS A 102 -29.90 19.22 10.58
C CYS A 102 -30.97 19.03 11.67
N ALA A 103 -32.23 19.27 11.34
CA ALA A 103 -33.36 19.23 12.25
C ALA A 103 -33.13 20.06 13.54
N ASP A 104 -33.01 19.41 14.69
CA ASP A 104 -32.84 19.99 16.01
C ASP A 104 -31.36 20.16 16.43
N LYS A 105 -30.40 19.88 15.50
CA LYS A 105 -28.97 19.92 15.78
C LYS A 105 -28.26 20.90 14.88
N SER A 106 -27.34 21.65 15.47
CA SER A 106 -26.45 22.53 14.75
C SER A 106 -25.03 22.47 15.31
N ALA A 107 -24.07 22.78 14.47
CA ALA A 107 -22.69 22.99 14.86
C ALA A 107 -22.15 24.21 14.13
N GLU A 108 -21.44 25.07 14.85
CA GLU A 108 -20.78 26.22 14.29
C GLU A 108 -19.27 26.04 14.40
N PHE A 109 -18.55 26.35 13.36
CA PHE A 109 -17.10 26.23 13.34
C PHE A 109 -16.50 27.24 12.38
N THR A 110 -15.25 27.56 12.63
CA THR A 110 -14.45 28.42 11.77
C THR A 110 -13.80 27.56 10.68
N GLY A 111 -13.64 28.10 9.48
CA GLY A 111 -12.93 27.45 8.39
C GLY A 111 -11.75 28.27 7.86
N TYR A 112 -11.21 27.84 6.73
CA TYR A 112 -10.29 28.62 5.90
C TYR A 112 -10.91 28.84 4.53
N PRO A 113 -10.55 29.92 3.82
CA PRO A 113 -11.05 30.16 2.46
C PRO A 113 -10.52 29.07 1.50
N LEU A 114 -11.35 28.63 0.57
CA LEU A 114 -11.00 27.55 -0.37
C LEU A 114 -9.76 27.88 -1.21
N LYS A 115 -9.49 29.16 -1.51
CA LYS A 115 -8.30 29.61 -2.24
C LYS A 115 -6.96 29.24 -1.58
N ASP A 116 -6.97 28.99 -0.27
CA ASP A 116 -5.79 28.60 0.50
C ASP A 116 -5.58 27.06 0.49
N TYR A 117 -6.48 26.32 -0.17
CA TYR A 117 -6.39 24.87 -0.31
C TYR A 117 -5.77 24.48 -1.67
N PRO A 118 -4.86 23.50 -1.70
CA PRO A 118 -4.23 23.09 -2.95
C PRO A 118 -5.26 22.57 -3.98
N GLU A 119 -5.13 23.04 -5.20
CA GLU A 119 -5.91 22.52 -6.32
C GLU A 119 -5.50 21.08 -6.65
N LEU A 120 -6.42 20.33 -7.29
CA LEU A 120 -6.09 19.03 -7.84
C LEU A 120 -4.94 19.13 -8.83
N PRO A 121 -4.06 18.12 -8.88
CA PRO A 121 -2.98 18.12 -9.84
C PRO A 121 -3.51 18.11 -11.27
N ARG A 122 -2.86 18.84 -12.16
CA ARG A 122 -3.13 18.73 -13.60
C ARG A 122 -2.78 17.30 -14.03
N PHE A 123 -3.74 16.65 -14.68
CA PHE A 123 -3.64 15.25 -15.02
C PHE A 123 -3.98 15.02 -16.49
N THR A 124 -3.07 14.37 -17.21
CA THR A 124 -3.30 13.88 -18.58
C THR A 124 -3.10 12.38 -18.56
N CYS A 125 -4.12 11.63 -18.93
CA CYS A 125 -4.08 10.17 -18.98
C CYS A 125 -3.28 9.72 -20.21
N GLU A 126 -2.27 8.86 -20.00
CA GLU A 126 -1.45 8.25 -21.05
C GLU A 126 -1.89 6.81 -21.33
N GLN A 127 -2.33 6.09 -20.31
CA GLN A 127 -2.90 4.75 -20.41
C GLN A 127 -3.97 4.57 -19.33
N ALA A 128 -4.96 3.73 -19.61
CA ALA A 128 -6.01 3.40 -18.65
C ALA A 128 -6.40 1.92 -18.77
N TYR A 129 -6.73 1.32 -17.62
CA TYR A 129 -7.29 -0.03 -17.55
C TYR A 129 -8.23 -0.12 -16.35
N THR A 130 -8.99 -1.21 -16.28
CA THR A 130 -9.89 -1.47 -15.15
C THR A 130 -9.30 -2.57 -14.27
N ALA A 131 -9.37 -2.39 -12.95
CA ALA A 131 -8.96 -3.41 -11.99
C ALA A 131 -9.90 -3.40 -10.79
N ASN A 132 -10.04 -4.54 -10.11
CA ASN A 132 -10.78 -4.60 -8.86
C ASN A 132 -9.91 -4.09 -7.70
N ALA A 133 -10.40 -3.11 -6.93
CA ALA A 133 -9.64 -2.45 -5.87
C ALA A 133 -9.28 -3.41 -4.71
N ALA A 134 -10.19 -4.32 -4.33
CA ALA A 134 -9.94 -5.30 -3.28
C ALA A 134 -8.87 -6.32 -3.73
N GLN A 135 -8.91 -6.77 -4.98
CA GLN A 135 -7.91 -7.68 -5.53
C GLN A 135 -6.54 -7.01 -5.62
N LEU A 136 -6.45 -5.76 -6.08
CA LEU A 136 -5.20 -5.00 -6.04
C LEU A 136 -4.65 -4.91 -4.63
N LEU A 137 -5.51 -4.62 -3.65
CA LEU A 137 -5.09 -4.51 -2.25
C LEU A 137 -4.58 -5.84 -1.67
N ILE A 138 -5.20 -6.97 -2.05
CA ILE A 138 -4.74 -8.32 -1.68
C ILE A 138 -3.36 -8.59 -2.28
N CYS A 139 -3.18 -8.36 -3.58
CA CYS A 139 -1.89 -8.53 -4.27
C CYS A 139 -0.80 -7.67 -3.61
N ILE A 140 -1.08 -6.39 -3.39
CA ILE A 140 -0.14 -5.46 -2.75
C ILE A 140 0.17 -5.92 -1.32
N GLY A 141 -0.82 -6.39 -0.57
CA GLY A 141 -0.64 -6.92 0.78
C GLY A 141 0.34 -8.09 0.84
N ARG A 142 0.35 -8.95 -0.20
CA ARG A 142 1.25 -10.11 -0.30
C ARG A 142 2.70 -9.70 -0.57
N ILE A 143 2.95 -8.63 -1.33
CA ILE A 143 4.28 -8.26 -1.84
C ILE A 143 4.91 -7.06 -1.12
N LYS A 144 4.11 -6.25 -0.40
CA LYS A 144 4.54 -4.99 0.22
C LYS A 144 5.75 -5.16 1.16
N TYR A 145 5.94 -6.32 1.74
CA TYR A 145 7.08 -6.60 2.62
C TYR A 145 8.44 -6.43 1.92
N ALA A 146 8.48 -6.61 0.60
CA ALA A 146 9.67 -6.43 -0.22
C ALA A 146 9.87 -4.99 -0.71
N ALA A 147 9.00 -4.05 -0.33
CA ALA A 147 9.25 -2.63 -0.54
C ALA A 147 10.17 -2.09 0.56
N GLN A 148 11.18 -1.30 0.18
CA GLN A 148 12.03 -0.62 1.14
C GLN A 148 11.21 0.41 1.92
N ARG A 149 11.54 0.65 3.19
CA ARG A 149 11.03 1.84 3.87
C ARG A 149 11.49 3.07 3.09
N ARG A 150 10.61 4.08 2.99
CA ARG A 150 10.88 5.30 2.23
C ARG A 150 12.29 5.82 2.54
N SER A 151 13.08 6.00 1.49
CA SER A 151 14.47 6.44 1.55
C SER A 151 14.69 7.52 0.49
N ASP A 152 15.38 8.60 0.85
CA ASP A 152 15.67 9.69 -0.07
C ASP A 152 16.68 9.29 -1.16
N SER A 153 17.53 8.29 -0.89
CA SER A 153 18.57 7.84 -1.83
C SER A 153 18.03 6.99 -2.98
N ARG A 154 16.97 6.21 -2.75
CA ARG A 154 16.35 5.32 -3.74
C ARG A 154 14.83 5.24 -3.55
N PRO A 155 14.08 6.33 -3.82
CA PRO A 155 12.64 6.38 -3.56
C PRO A 155 11.85 5.26 -4.28
N VAL A 156 12.28 4.88 -5.48
CA VAL A 156 11.63 3.85 -6.31
C VAL A 156 11.58 2.46 -5.65
N MET A 157 12.50 2.17 -4.72
CA MET A 157 12.52 0.91 -3.98
C MET A 157 11.42 0.85 -2.90
N SER A 158 10.80 1.96 -2.55
CA SER A 158 9.66 2.00 -1.63
C SER A 158 8.31 1.83 -2.33
N GLY A 159 8.33 1.58 -3.64
CA GLY A 159 7.13 1.51 -4.46
C GLY A 159 6.67 0.10 -4.82
N VAL A 160 5.39 0.02 -5.17
CA VAL A 160 4.81 -1.10 -5.91
C VAL A 160 4.92 -0.79 -7.39
N ARG A 161 5.49 -1.72 -8.14
CA ARG A 161 5.58 -1.65 -9.60
C ARG A 161 4.43 -2.40 -10.22
N PHE A 162 3.77 -1.75 -11.16
CA PHE A 162 2.73 -2.32 -12.00
C PHE A 162 3.36 -2.63 -13.36
N TYR A 163 3.40 -3.90 -13.72
CA TYR A 163 4.11 -4.38 -14.89
C TYR A 163 3.33 -5.52 -15.57
N ARG A 164 2.89 -5.32 -16.80
CA ARG A 164 2.10 -6.33 -17.55
C ARG A 164 0.92 -6.85 -16.70
N GLN A 165 0.91 -8.14 -16.40
CA GLN A 165 -0.07 -8.83 -15.56
C GLN A 165 0.49 -9.14 -14.16
N GLN A 166 1.37 -8.30 -13.63
CA GLN A 166 2.06 -8.53 -12.37
C GLN A 166 2.21 -7.24 -11.56
N LEU A 167 2.19 -7.41 -10.25
CA LEU A 167 2.61 -6.42 -9.29
C LEU A 167 3.88 -6.92 -8.61
N TYR A 168 4.88 -6.07 -8.42
CA TYR A 168 6.05 -6.48 -7.66
C TYR A 168 6.68 -5.36 -6.84
N CYS A 169 7.37 -5.76 -5.78
CA CYS A 169 8.21 -4.92 -4.94
C CYS A 169 9.63 -5.49 -4.89
N VAL A 170 10.62 -4.62 -4.78
CA VAL A 170 12.04 -4.98 -4.65
C VAL A 170 12.78 -3.95 -3.81
N ASP A 171 13.62 -4.40 -2.87
CA ASP A 171 14.44 -3.55 -2.00
C ASP A 171 15.96 -3.73 -2.19
N GLY A 172 16.34 -4.53 -3.20
CA GLY A 172 17.74 -4.86 -3.49
C GLY A 172 18.29 -6.06 -2.71
N GLN A 173 17.50 -6.65 -1.77
CA GLN A 173 17.82 -7.87 -1.03
C GLN A 173 16.80 -8.97 -1.28
N ARG A 174 15.60 -8.59 -1.70
CA ARG A 174 14.48 -9.47 -1.97
C ARG A 174 13.58 -8.88 -3.05
N LEU A 175 12.88 -9.77 -3.74
CA LEU A 175 11.83 -9.45 -4.72
C LEU A 175 10.59 -10.24 -4.35
N ALA A 176 9.44 -9.62 -4.46
CA ALA A 176 8.14 -10.27 -4.32
C ALA A 176 7.27 -9.91 -5.53
N VAL A 177 6.76 -10.91 -6.21
CA VAL A 177 5.89 -10.80 -7.39
C VAL A 177 4.54 -11.41 -7.06
N CYS A 178 3.48 -10.72 -7.40
CA CYS A 178 2.12 -11.24 -7.37
C CYS A 178 1.53 -11.15 -8.78
N ALA A 179 1.13 -12.28 -9.34
CA ALA A 179 0.45 -12.35 -10.62
C ALA A 179 -0.99 -11.81 -10.49
N ASN A 180 -1.46 -11.14 -11.52
CA ASN A 180 -2.83 -10.64 -11.61
C ASN A 180 -3.30 -10.61 -13.07
N ASP A 181 -3.86 -11.71 -13.53
CA ASP A 181 -4.30 -11.90 -14.92
C ASP A 181 -5.47 -10.97 -15.32
N ALA A 182 -6.18 -10.42 -14.33
CA ALA A 182 -7.27 -9.47 -14.58
C ALA A 182 -6.76 -8.05 -14.96
N MET A 183 -5.43 -7.85 -14.97
CA MET A 183 -4.80 -6.56 -15.21
C MET A 183 -3.86 -6.68 -16.41
N THR A 184 -3.86 -5.68 -17.30
CA THR A 184 -2.85 -5.54 -18.34
C THR A 184 -2.33 -4.11 -18.35
N VAL A 185 -1.03 -3.96 -18.11
CA VAL A 185 -0.34 -2.68 -18.07
C VAL A 185 0.60 -2.56 -19.25
N ASP A 186 0.38 -1.58 -20.12
CA ASP A 186 1.19 -1.37 -21.32
C ASP A 186 2.57 -0.77 -20.99
N LYS A 187 2.58 0.25 -20.13
CA LYS A 187 3.80 0.92 -19.67
C LYS A 187 3.93 0.79 -18.17
N THR A 188 5.04 0.25 -17.71
CA THR A 188 5.38 0.12 -16.29
C THR A 188 5.31 1.46 -15.56
N PHE A 189 4.72 1.45 -14.39
CA PHE A 189 4.73 2.58 -13.50
C PHE A 189 4.91 2.14 -12.04
N VAL A 190 5.32 3.09 -11.19
CA VAL A 190 5.61 2.83 -9.78
C VAL A 190 4.84 3.82 -8.92
N VAL A 191 4.19 3.31 -7.89
CA VAL A 191 3.49 4.12 -6.88
C VAL A 191 4.01 3.80 -5.48
N PRO A 192 4.03 4.75 -4.55
CA PRO A 192 4.45 4.47 -3.18
C PRO A 192 3.61 3.36 -2.55
N ALA A 193 4.26 2.31 -2.04
CA ALA A 193 3.57 1.18 -1.41
C ALA A 193 2.73 1.64 -0.20
N ASP A 194 3.21 2.68 0.49
CA ASP A 194 2.52 3.25 1.64
C ASP A 194 1.30 4.11 1.29
N ALA A 195 1.14 4.53 0.03
CA ALA A 195 -0.06 5.24 -0.43
C ALA A 195 -1.20 4.27 -0.81
N MET A 196 -0.91 3.00 -1.04
CA MET A 196 -1.89 2.02 -1.57
C MET A 196 -3.00 1.64 -0.60
N TRP A 197 -2.92 2.03 0.68
CA TRP A 197 -4.05 1.90 1.60
C TRP A 197 -5.32 2.60 1.08
N ILE A 198 -5.17 3.59 0.19
CA ILE A 198 -6.30 4.33 -0.37
C ILE A 198 -7.28 3.44 -1.13
N LEU A 199 -6.83 2.33 -1.68
CA LEU A 199 -7.70 1.36 -2.35
C LEU A 199 -8.79 0.81 -1.42
N LYS A 200 -8.61 0.85 -0.09
CA LYS A 200 -9.66 0.49 0.88
C LYS A 200 -10.90 1.37 0.77
N ALA A 201 -10.75 2.63 0.35
CA ALA A 201 -11.88 3.55 0.20
C ALA A 201 -12.85 3.14 -0.92
N PHE A 202 -12.38 2.33 -1.87
CA PHE A 202 -13.19 1.81 -2.99
C PHE A 202 -13.89 0.49 -2.66
N GLY A 203 -13.48 -0.22 -1.58
CA GLY A 203 -14.05 -1.53 -1.24
C GLY A 203 -13.82 -2.57 -2.33
N ASP A 204 -14.87 -3.33 -2.67
CA ASP A 204 -14.83 -4.38 -3.69
C ASP A 204 -15.37 -3.87 -5.05
N GLN A 205 -15.02 -2.63 -5.41
CA GLN A 205 -15.43 -2.03 -6.68
C GLN A 205 -14.35 -2.19 -7.75
N ASN A 206 -14.78 -2.25 -8.99
CA ASN A 206 -13.88 -2.03 -10.11
C ASN A 206 -13.55 -0.55 -10.22
N VAL A 207 -12.27 -0.26 -10.32
CA VAL A 207 -11.73 1.09 -10.47
C VAL A 207 -11.10 1.25 -11.85
N SER A 208 -11.31 2.41 -12.44
CA SER A 208 -10.51 2.87 -13.57
C SER A 208 -9.16 3.31 -13.03
N VAL A 209 -8.10 2.64 -13.46
CA VAL A 209 -6.71 3.01 -13.16
C VAL A 209 -6.19 3.80 -14.35
N GLN A 210 -6.07 5.10 -14.18
CA GLN A 210 -5.60 6.02 -15.20
C GLN A 210 -4.19 6.46 -14.84
N VAL A 211 -3.26 6.26 -15.74
CA VAL A 211 -1.83 6.55 -15.51
C VAL A 211 -1.43 7.75 -16.34
N GLY A 212 -0.98 8.79 -15.70
CA GLY A 212 -0.41 9.96 -16.33
C GLY A 212 1.08 10.09 -16.02
N THR A 213 1.71 11.17 -16.47
CA THR A 213 3.15 11.39 -16.33
C THR A 213 3.61 11.42 -14.87
N ARG A 214 2.90 12.14 -14.00
CA ARG A 214 3.27 12.39 -12.59
C ARG A 214 2.39 11.68 -11.58
N TYR A 215 1.17 11.34 -11.96
CA TYR A 215 0.16 10.80 -11.06
C TYR A 215 -0.50 9.57 -11.66
N VAL A 216 -1.01 8.72 -10.80
CA VAL A 216 -1.98 7.67 -11.11
C VAL A 216 -3.30 8.05 -10.46
N CYS A 217 -4.38 8.04 -11.22
CA CYS A 217 -5.72 8.25 -10.72
C CYS A 217 -6.45 6.91 -10.64
N PHE A 218 -6.91 6.56 -9.45
CA PHE A 218 -7.87 5.49 -9.21
C PHE A 218 -9.25 6.14 -9.12
N ALA A 219 -10.17 5.75 -9.98
CA ALA A 219 -11.50 6.36 -10.05
C ALA A 219 -12.61 5.32 -10.09
N ALA A 220 -13.66 5.57 -9.32
CA ALA A 220 -14.95 4.89 -9.37
C ALA A 220 -16.05 5.93 -9.17
N GLU A 221 -17.32 5.51 -9.24
CA GLU A 221 -18.44 6.44 -9.09
C GLU A 221 -18.37 7.25 -7.79
N GLY A 222 -18.32 8.58 -7.92
CA GLY A 222 -18.29 9.53 -6.83
C GLY A 222 -17.00 9.52 -5.97
N LEU A 223 -15.93 8.86 -6.44
CA LEU A 223 -14.65 8.81 -5.71
C LEU A 223 -13.48 8.76 -6.69
N CYS A 224 -12.48 9.61 -6.48
CA CYS A 224 -11.20 9.49 -7.15
C CYS A 224 -10.05 9.74 -6.18
N ALA A 225 -8.91 9.09 -6.46
CA ALA A 225 -7.68 9.26 -5.71
C ALA A 225 -6.49 9.43 -6.67
N TYR A 226 -5.78 10.54 -6.54
CA TYR A 226 -4.57 10.82 -7.31
C TYR A 226 -3.35 10.53 -6.45
N VAL A 227 -2.55 9.57 -6.87
CA VAL A 227 -1.31 9.18 -6.18
C VAL A 227 -0.13 9.63 -7.01
N ARG A 228 0.79 10.38 -6.41
CA ARG A 228 2.03 10.78 -7.07
C ARG A 228 2.88 9.55 -7.38
N ARG A 229 3.31 9.42 -8.63
CA ARG A 229 4.21 8.35 -9.06
C ARG A 229 5.61 8.55 -8.51
N LEU A 230 6.30 7.45 -8.31
CA LEU A 230 7.75 7.45 -8.12
C LEU A 230 8.40 7.43 -9.50
N GLU A 231 9.30 8.39 -9.74
CA GLU A 231 10.08 8.44 -10.98
C GLU A 231 11.06 7.27 -10.99
N THR A 232 11.13 6.58 -12.12
CA THR A 232 12.05 5.47 -12.33
C THR A 232 12.68 5.55 -13.70
N CYS A 233 13.99 5.46 -13.74
CA CYS A 233 14.77 5.06 -14.91
C CYS A 233 15.15 3.57 -14.84
N ASP A 234 14.63 2.86 -13.84
CA ASP A 234 14.97 1.47 -13.56
C ASP A 234 14.28 0.53 -14.56
N THR A 235 15.09 -0.25 -15.26
CA THR A 235 14.66 -1.28 -16.20
C THR A 235 14.60 -2.67 -15.55
N LEU A 236 14.72 -2.75 -14.22
CA LEU A 236 14.67 -4.03 -13.50
C LEU A 236 13.29 -4.65 -13.65
N THR A 237 13.23 -5.77 -14.35
CA THR A 237 12.04 -6.61 -14.46
C THR A 237 12.18 -7.86 -13.59
N PRO A 238 11.09 -8.49 -13.15
CA PRO A 238 11.17 -9.74 -12.40
C PRO A 238 11.98 -10.80 -13.12
N GLU A 239 11.80 -10.93 -14.43
CA GLU A 239 12.48 -11.93 -15.27
C GLU A 239 14.01 -11.73 -15.34
N ALA A 240 14.48 -10.50 -15.13
CA ALA A 240 15.92 -10.22 -15.09
C ALA A 240 16.54 -10.59 -13.72
N ALA A 241 15.75 -10.60 -12.64
CA ALA A 241 16.21 -10.91 -11.30
C ALA A 241 16.10 -12.39 -10.94
N ILE A 242 15.09 -13.08 -11.48
CA ILE A 242 14.83 -14.50 -11.20
C ILE A 242 15.82 -15.37 -11.99
N PRO A 243 16.57 -16.29 -11.34
CA PRO A 243 17.43 -17.24 -12.02
C PRO A 243 16.66 -18.09 -13.03
N ARG A 244 17.19 -18.24 -14.23
CA ARG A 244 16.55 -19.03 -15.32
C ARG A 244 16.76 -20.54 -15.18
N SER A 245 17.65 -20.96 -14.29
CA SER A 245 17.98 -22.35 -14.04
C SER A 245 18.08 -22.57 -12.53
N GLU A 246 17.86 -23.81 -12.13
CA GLU A 246 18.05 -24.32 -10.77
C GLU A 246 19.00 -25.51 -10.81
N ARG A 247 19.76 -25.73 -9.75
CA ARG A 247 20.52 -26.96 -9.55
C ARG A 247 19.67 -27.96 -8.74
N GLU A 248 18.95 -27.43 -7.79
CA GLU A 248 18.10 -28.21 -6.88
C GLU A 248 16.80 -27.50 -6.60
N SER A 249 15.77 -28.27 -6.35
CA SER A 249 14.50 -27.75 -5.82
C SER A 249 13.96 -28.64 -4.71
N TYR A 250 13.42 -28.00 -3.68
CA TYR A 250 12.87 -28.67 -2.50
C TYR A 250 11.42 -28.27 -2.30
N VAL A 251 10.53 -29.25 -2.21
CA VAL A 251 9.16 -29.03 -1.76
C VAL A 251 9.13 -29.19 -0.24
N VAL A 252 8.74 -28.14 0.45
CA VAL A 252 8.70 -28.09 1.91
C VAL A 252 7.31 -27.74 2.41
N ASP A 253 6.92 -28.24 3.58
CA ASP A 253 5.74 -27.75 4.28
C ASP A 253 6.00 -26.32 4.77
N ARG A 254 5.17 -25.38 4.30
CA ARG A 254 5.33 -23.95 4.59
C ARG A 254 5.14 -23.63 6.07
N LYS A 255 4.15 -24.27 6.71
CA LYS A 255 3.86 -24.03 8.13
C LYS A 255 4.98 -24.56 9.01
N GLU A 256 5.46 -25.76 8.71
CA GLU A 256 6.61 -26.35 9.41
C GLU A 256 7.84 -25.44 9.27
N PHE A 257 8.16 -25.01 8.05
CA PHE A 257 9.30 -24.11 7.83
C PHE A 257 9.16 -22.81 8.65
N LEU A 258 8.00 -22.18 8.62
CA LEU A 258 7.74 -20.97 9.42
C LEU A 258 7.88 -21.22 10.92
N GLN A 259 7.43 -22.37 11.43
CA GLN A 259 7.59 -22.74 12.85
C GLN A 259 9.07 -22.87 13.22
N ARG A 260 9.89 -23.52 12.36
CA ARG A 260 11.34 -23.64 12.58
C ARG A 260 12.04 -22.27 12.55
N LEU A 261 11.67 -21.39 11.61
CA LEU A 261 12.19 -20.03 11.57
C LEU A 261 11.74 -19.21 12.79
N THR A 262 10.51 -19.37 13.26
CA THR A 262 10.02 -18.71 14.47
C THR A 262 10.81 -19.15 15.70
N TYR A 263 11.06 -20.45 15.87
CA TYR A 263 11.95 -20.94 16.92
C TYR A 263 13.33 -20.29 16.88
N LEU A 264 13.98 -20.29 15.71
CA LEU A 264 15.30 -19.66 15.56
C LEU A 264 15.25 -18.14 15.81
N LYS A 265 14.16 -17.47 15.44
CA LYS A 265 13.96 -16.04 15.70
C LYS A 265 13.89 -15.74 17.19
N GLU A 266 13.17 -16.52 17.96
CA GLU A 266 13.08 -16.38 19.41
C GLU A 266 14.44 -16.62 20.06
N CYS A 267 15.20 -17.61 19.61
CA CYS A 267 16.57 -17.87 20.07
C CYS A 267 17.54 -16.72 19.75
N ALA A 268 17.30 -15.99 18.65
CA ALA A 268 18.08 -14.83 18.23
C ALA A 268 17.65 -13.51 18.89
N SER A 269 16.53 -13.45 19.59
CA SER A 269 15.93 -12.22 20.09
C SER A 269 16.86 -11.37 20.99
N PRO A 270 17.80 -11.94 21.77
CA PRO A 270 18.78 -11.18 22.53
C PRO A 270 19.85 -10.47 21.68
N VAL A 271 19.96 -10.82 20.40
CA VAL A 271 21.01 -10.31 19.50
C VAL A 271 20.46 -9.15 18.69
N LYS A 272 21.09 -7.98 18.78
CA LYS A 272 20.68 -6.76 18.07
C LYS A 272 20.93 -6.80 16.55
N THR A 273 21.65 -7.79 16.05
CA THR A 273 21.98 -7.94 14.63
C THR A 273 20.90 -8.77 13.92
N THR A 274 20.76 -8.55 12.61
CA THR A 274 19.87 -9.34 11.78
C THR A 274 20.31 -10.81 11.76
N PRO A 275 19.47 -11.75 12.23
CA PRO A 275 19.89 -13.16 12.33
C PRO A 275 20.04 -13.78 10.94
N VAL A 276 21.18 -14.46 10.75
CA VAL A 276 21.49 -15.23 9.55
C VAL A 276 21.28 -16.71 9.86
N VAL A 277 20.50 -17.38 9.04
CA VAL A 277 20.23 -18.80 9.12
C VAL A 277 20.99 -19.51 8.01
N TYR A 278 21.63 -20.62 8.37
CA TYR A 278 22.32 -21.53 7.46
C TYR A 278 21.42 -22.72 7.20
N PHE A 279 21.29 -23.08 5.92
CA PHE A 279 20.56 -24.25 5.47
C PHE A 279 21.55 -25.24 4.85
N GLU A 280 21.58 -26.44 5.37
CA GLU A 280 22.39 -27.53 4.87
C GLU A 280 21.73 -28.88 5.20
N ASN A 281 21.56 -29.76 4.20
CA ASN A 281 21.02 -31.11 4.38
C ASN A 281 19.69 -31.16 5.17
N GLY A 282 18.76 -30.23 4.91
CA GLY A 282 17.49 -30.17 5.65
C GLY A 282 17.61 -29.68 7.09
N CYS A 283 18.76 -29.14 7.48
CA CYS A 283 18.98 -28.54 8.78
C CYS A 283 19.11 -27.02 8.67
N LEU A 284 18.27 -26.31 9.39
CA LEU A 284 18.41 -24.89 9.64
C LEU A 284 19.26 -24.67 10.88
N SER A 285 20.29 -23.86 10.79
CA SER A 285 21.13 -23.54 11.93
C SER A 285 21.36 -22.03 12.07
N LEU A 286 21.42 -21.57 13.30
CA LEU A 286 21.64 -20.17 13.65
C LEU A 286 22.71 -20.10 14.76
N GLN A 287 23.73 -19.29 14.54
CA GLN A 287 24.77 -19.02 15.52
C GLN A 287 24.53 -17.70 16.22
N THR A 288 24.56 -17.73 17.54
CA THR A 288 24.70 -16.53 18.40
C THR A 288 26.09 -16.52 19.04
N PRO A 289 26.51 -15.44 19.66
CA PRO A 289 27.82 -15.42 20.35
C PRO A 289 27.98 -16.51 21.44
N SER A 290 26.88 -17.00 22.01
CA SER A 290 26.86 -17.94 23.12
C SER A 290 26.43 -19.35 22.76
N ALA A 291 25.79 -19.57 21.62
CA ALA A 291 25.18 -20.87 21.30
C ALA A 291 24.90 -21.08 19.81
N TRP A 292 24.82 -22.35 19.44
CA TRP A 292 24.26 -22.81 18.16
C TRP A 292 22.87 -23.39 18.36
N TYR A 293 21.92 -22.90 17.57
CA TYR A 293 20.54 -23.41 17.52
C TYR A 293 20.32 -24.13 16.21
N ARG A 294 19.62 -25.26 16.23
CA ARG A 294 19.35 -26.07 15.04
C ARG A 294 17.89 -26.50 15.01
N ALA A 295 17.33 -26.57 13.81
CA ALA A 295 15.99 -27.08 13.56
C ALA A 295 16.00 -27.89 12.25
N ALA A 296 15.53 -29.12 12.29
CA ALA A 296 15.39 -29.96 11.11
C ALA A 296 14.12 -29.61 10.35
N ILE A 297 14.20 -29.68 9.02
CA ILE A 297 13.06 -29.63 8.09
C ILE A 297 13.06 -30.93 7.32
N GLU A 298 11.89 -31.53 7.17
CA GLU A 298 11.73 -32.71 6.36
C GLU A 298 11.88 -32.38 4.88
N LEU A 299 12.82 -33.01 4.20
CA LEU A 299 13.05 -32.88 2.78
C LEU A 299 12.80 -34.20 2.07
N PRO A 300 12.24 -34.19 0.85
CA PRO A 300 12.01 -35.40 0.06
C PRO A 300 13.30 -36.03 -0.50
N GLY A 301 14.48 -35.49 -0.15
CA GLY A 301 15.77 -35.96 -0.62
C GLY A 301 16.96 -35.27 0.06
N ARG A 302 18.18 -35.62 -0.33
CA ARG A 302 19.40 -35.00 0.17
C ARG A 302 19.64 -33.65 -0.50
N SER A 303 19.95 -32.62 0.28
CA SER A 303 20.40 -31.32 -0.23
C SER A 303 21.92 -31.34 -0.40
N GLU A 304 22.40 -31.00 -1.60
CA GLU A 304 23.84 -30.84 -1.88
C GLU A 304 24.29 -29.37 -1.79
N VAL A 305 23.35 -28.42 -1.96
CA VAL A 305 23.66 -26.99 -1.92
C VAL A 305 23.35 -26.43 -0.54
N ALA A 306 24.40 -26.00 0.15
CA ALA A 306 24.27 -25.21 1.37
C ALA A 306 24.20 -23.73 1.04
N PHE A 307 23.33 -23.00 1.72
CA PHE A 307 23.20 -21.55 1.56
C PHE A 307 22.80 -20.86 2.88
N ALA A 308 23.03 -19.58 2.97
CA ALA A 308 22.64 -18.79 4.12
C ALA A 308 21.74 -17.64 3.72
N PHE A 309 20.80 -17.27 4.58
CA PHE A 309 19.84 -16.21 4.30
C PHE A 309 19.48 -15.40 5.54
N ASN A 310 18.96 -14.21 5.32
CA ASN A 310 18.37 -13.39 6.37
C ASN A 310 17.06 -14.04 6.83
N LEU A 311 16.96 -14.36 8.12
CA LEU A 311 15.80 -15.03 8.72
C LEU A 311 14.49 -14.29 8.45
N SER A 312 14.49 -12.98 8.69
CA SER A 312 13.28 -12.16 8.51
C SER A 312 12.83 -12.10 7.05
N TYR A 313 13.78 -12.04 6.12
CA TYR A 313 13.45 -12.00 4.69
C TYR A 313 12.84 -13.32 4.19
N MET A 314 13.39 -14.43 4.64
CA MET A 314 12.83 -15.76 4.31
C MET A 314 11.45 -15.94 4.96
N TRP A 315 11.30 -15.52 6.22
CA TRP A 315 10.04 -15.57 6.93
C TRP A 315 8.94 -14.78 6.21
N ASP A 316 9.22 -13.52 5.83
CA ASP A 316 8.30 -12.66 5.07
C ASP A 316 7.94 -13.29 3.71
N ALA A 317 8.94 -13.82 2.99
CA ALA A 317 8.75 -14.46 1.70
C ALA A 317 7.83 -15.69 1.78
N LEU A 318 7.97 -16.51 2.81
CA LEU A 318 7.06 -17.64 3.06
C LEU A 318 5.64 -17.20 3.43
N GLN A 319 5.47 -16.04 4.07
CA GLN A 319 4.15 -15.49 4.39
C GLN A 319 3.37 -15.06 3.14
N GLN A 320 4.04 -14.69 2.05
CA GLN A 320 3.40 -14.38 0.76
C GLN A 320 2.48 -15.52 0.31
N PHE A 321 2.90 -16.76 0.56
CA PHE A 321 2.19 -17.98 0.16
C PHE A 321 1.24 -18.52 1.25
N SER A 322 0.61 -17.63 2.03
CA SER A 322 -0.25 -18.03 3.17
C SER A 322 -1.43 -18.93 2.79
N GLY A 323 -1.88 -18.91 1.54
CA GLY A 323 -2.93 -19.78 0.99
C GLY A 323 -2.46 -21.17 0.59
N HIS A 324 -1.15 -21.49 0.67
CA HIS A 324 -0.57 -22.75 0.20
C HIS A 324 0.04 -23.52 1.37
N GLU A 325 -0.18 -24.83 1.43
CA GLU A 325 0.45 -25.71 2.44
C GLU A 325 1.91 -25.97 2.12
N LYS A 326 2.22 -26.16 0.85
CA LYS A 326 3.56 -26.46 0.35
C LYS A 326 4.10 -25.34 -0.50
N VAL A 327 5.40 -25.11 -0.40
CA VAL A 327 6.16 -24.21 -1.25
C VAL A 327 7.36 -24.95 -1.82
N ARG A 328 7.84 -24.47 -2.97
CA ARG A 328 9.04 -24.99 -3.62
C ARG A 328 10.15 -23.95 -3.53
N LEU A 329 11.28 -24.36 -2.98
CA LEU A 329 12.50 -23.56 -2.95
C LEU A 329 13.36 -23.98 -4.15
N HIS A 330 13.78 -23.04 -4.96
CA HIS A 330 14.68 -23.24 -6.10
C HIS A 330 16.04 -22.64 -5.75
N VAL A 331 17.08 -23.47 -5.82
CA VAL A 331 18.45 -23.12 -5.44
C VAL A 331 19.39 -23.45 -6.59
N LEU A 332 20.18 -22.47 -7.02
CA LEU A 332 21.17 -22.65 -8.08
C LEU A 332 22.59 -22.83 -7.49
N SER A 333 22.95 -22.01 -6.52
CA SER A 333 24.26 -22.04 -5.87
C SER A 333 24.20 -21.35 -4.51
N PRO A 334 25.23 -21.52 -3.64
CA PRO A 334 25.29 -20.83 -2.34
C PRO A 334 25.25 -19.30 -2.40
N VAL A 335 25.51 -18.71 -3.57
CA VAL A 335 25.58 -17.27 -3.78
C VAL A 335 24.52 -16.74 -4.74
N SER A 336 23.69 -17.61 -5.29
CA SER A 336 22.55 -17.25 -6.12
C SER A 336 21.30 -16.99 -5.29
N PRO A 337 20.38 -16.12 -5.75
CA PRO A 337 19.11 -15.93 -5.08
C PRO A 337 18.35 -17.25 -4.89
N VAL A 338 17.71 -17.40 -3.73
CA VAL A 338 16.73 -18.47 -3.50
C VAL A 338 15.39 -17.99 -3.98
N THR A 339 14.79 -18.69 -4.93
CA THR A 339 13.46 -18.41 -5.46
C THR A 339 12.44 -19.32 -4.80
N ILE A 340 11.28 -18.78 -4.44
CA ILE A 340 10.19 -19.48 -3.78
C ILE A 340 8.95 -19.37 -4.66
N THR A 341 8.34 -20.53 -4.94
CA THR A 341 7.09 -20.63 -5.71
C THR A 341 6.10 -21.56 -4.98
N ALA A 342 4.84 -21.55 -5.40
CA ALA A 342 3.86 -22.52 -4.96
C ALA A 342 3.07 -23.04 -6.16
N GLU A 343 2.53 -24.25 -6.06
CA GLU A 343 1.71 -24.85 -7.10
C GLU A 343 0.37 -24.10 -7.22
N GLY A 344 -0.10 -23.91 -8.46
CA GLY A 344 -1.38 -23.24 -8.74
C GLY A 344 -1.34 -21.71 -8.65
N THR A 345 -0.15 -21.11 -8.62
CA THR A 345 0.02 -19.64 -8.70
C THR A 345 1.30 -19.28 -9.45
N ASP A 346 1.29 -18.16 -10.15
CA ASP A 346 2.48 -17.55 -10.76
C ASP A 346 3.17 -16.53 -9.83
N ASP A 347 2.79 -16.51 -8.55
CA ASP A 347 3.45 -15.70 -7.53
C ASP A 347 4.89 -16.19 -7.31
N VAL A 348 5.81 -15.26 -7.15
CA VAL A 348 7.22 -15.55 -6.91
C VAL A 348 7.75 -14.70 -5.78
N ALA A 349 8.49 -15.31 -4.85
CA ALA A 349 9.33 -14.59 -3.90
C ALA A 349 10.80 -14.94 -4.15
N LEU A 350 11.69 -13.98 -3.94
CA LEU A 350 13.13 -14.16 -4.08
C LEU A 350 13.83 -13.52 -2.89
N VAL A 351 14.80 -14.25 -2.34
CA VAL A 351 15.64 -13.79 -1.23
C VAL A 351 17.11 -13.95 -1.63
N LEU A 352 17.87 -12.86 -1.54
CA LEU A 352 19.31 -12.92 -1.77
C LEU A 352 19.99 -13.68 -0.64
N PRO A 353 20.97 -14.55 -0.94
CA PRO A 353 21.74 -15.23 0.09
C PRO A 353 22.69 -14.26 0.80
N VAL A 354 22.98 -14.58 2.04
CA VAL A 354 24.03 -13.92 2.80
C VAL A 354 25.34 -14.66 2.52
N ARG A 355 26.40 -13.92 2.16
CA ARG A 355 27.72 -14.54 1.97
C ARG A 355 28.20 -15.12 3.31
N TYR A 356 28.36 -16.42 3.33
CA TYR A 356 28.86 -17.16 4.46
C TYR A 356 30.32 -17.56 4.23
N ARG A 357 31.18 -17.28 5.20
CA ARG A 357 32.45 -17.99 5.34
C ARG A 357 32.24 -19.06 6.38
N ALA A 358 32.29 -20.34 5.96
CA ALA A 358 32.40 -21.42 6.94
C ALA A 358 33.57 -21.08 7.87
N ALA A 359 33.32 -21.07 9.16
CA ALA A 359 34.40 -21.02 10.12
C ALA A 359 35.22 -22.29 9.90
N ALA A 360 36.49 -22.10 9.55
CA ALA A 360 37.45 -23.18 9.39
C ALA A 360 37.68 -23.93 10.71
#